data_1e061894773675d6de028c49b2187d93
#
_entry.id   1e061894773675d6de028c49b2187d93
#
_cell.length_a   1.000
_cell.length_b   1.000
_cell.length_c   1.000
_cell.angle_alpha   90.00
_cell.angle_beta   90.00
_cell.angle_gamma   90.00
#
_symmetry.space_group_name_H-M   'P 1'
#
loop_
_entity.id
_entity.type
_entity.pdbx_description
1 polymer ?
#
loop_
_entity_poly.entity_id
_entity_poly.type
_entity_poly.pdbx_seq_one_letter_code
_entity_poly.pdbx_strand_id
1 'polypeptide(L)'
;MSDLTDLHGLVPGQRVQDPLLILEVERRGGDTPHTVLTFANASGRIPSAPFWLEDQPKIAGLAPGDVAQVIGEVALYRGQRQLKVSSIRPLPKGAVDLSLLVPSIGDPAPYWKTLDGWRAEIVRPRLAATLDLFYRDDDFRLRYEACPASLAGHHALLGGLLKHTVEVGSIARAIARVCRAEADLVLAGVLLHDIGKLDAYRWDG
;
A
#
# COMPACT_ATOMS: atom_id res chain seq x y z
N MET A 1 -9.05 -14.69 14.57
CA MET A 1 -8.45 -14.43 13.24
C MET A 1 -7.00 -14.88 13.35
N SER A 2 -6.55 -15.87 12.59
CA SER A 2 -5.15 -16.29 12.59
C SER A 2 -4.33 -15.20 11.91
N ASP A 3 -3.36 -14.65 12.64
CA ASP A 3 -2.42 -13.69 12.08
C ASP A 3 -1.64 -14.35 10.95
N LEU A 4 -1.47 -13.64 9.82
CA LEU A 4 -0.64 -14.09 8.71
C LEU A 4 0.84 -14.15 9.16
N THR A 5 1.61 -15.00 8.51
CA THR A 5 3.04 -15.13 8.77
C THR A 5 3.76 -13.77 8.53
N ASP A 6 4.59 -13.36 9.47
CA ASP A 6 5.46 -12.19 9.31
C ASP A 6 6.53 -12.45 8.24
N LEU A 7 6.32 -11.89 7.03
CA LEU A 7 7.26 -12.02 5.90
C LEU A 7 8.59 -11.29 6.15
N HIS A 8 8.58 -10.27 7.01
CA HIS A 8 9.80 -9.52 7.32
C HIS A 8 10.75 -10.33 8.18
N GLY A 9 10.23 -11.08 9.15
CA GLY A 9 10.98 -11.90 10.10
C GLY A 9 11.32 -13.32 9.65
N LEU A 10 10.95 -13.73 8.42
CA LEU A 10 11.16 -15.10 7.93
C LEU A 10 12.63 -15.54 7.98
N VAL A 11 12.83 -16.79 8.40
CA VAL A 11 14.15 -17.44 8.41
C VAL A 11 14.18 -18.64 7.44
N PRO A 12 15.37 -19.01 6.91
CA PRO A 12 15.50 -20.18 6.04
C PRO A 12 14.99 -21.46 6.71
N GLY A 13 14.27 -22.29 5.93
CA GLY A 13 13.62 -23.52 6.40
C GLY A 13 12.21 -23.27 6.99
N GLN A 14 11.81 -22.03 7.22
CA GLN A 14 10.48 -21.72 7.72
C GLN A 14 9.41 -21.96 6.64
N ARG A 15 8.32 -22.61 7.05
CA ARG A 15 7.17 -22.87 6.16
C ARG A 15 6.20 -21.69 6.18
N VAL A 16 5.71 -21.32 5.01
CA VAL A 16 4.64 -20.33 4.80
C VAL A 16 3.44 -21.07 4.23
N GLN A 17 2.25 -20.80 4.77
CA GLN A 17 0.98 -21.36 4.28
C GLN A 17 -0.14 -20.32 4.45
N ASP A 18 -0.05 -19.25 3.67
CA ASP A 18 -0.92 -18.08 3.82
C ASP A 18 -1.49 -17.61 2.49
N PRO A 19 -2.61 -16.88 2.51
CA PRO A 19 -2.99 -16.04 1.40
C PRO A 19 -2.00 -14.89 1.26
N LEU A 20 -1.45 -14.71 0.07
CA LEU A 20 -0.49 -13.66 -0.26
C LEU A 20 -0.94 -12.89 -1.50
N LEU A 21 -0.69 -11.59 -1.49
CA LEU A 21 -0.88 -10.72 -2.64
C LEU A 21 0.29 -10.90 -3.61
N ILE A 22 0.01 -11.01 -4.91
CA ILE A 22 1.02 -10.98 -5.97
C ILE A 22 1.26 -9.53 -6.35
N LEU A 23 2.44 -8.99 -6.00
CA LEU A 23 2.82 -7.62 -6.36
C LEU A 23 3.38 -7.54 -7.78
N GLU A 24 4.18 -8.53 -8.17
CA GLU A 24 4.93 -8.49 -9.42
C GLU A 24 5.02 -9.88 -10.02
N VAL A 25 4.99 -9.93 -11.35
CA VAL A 25 5.21 -11.13 -12.16
C VAL A 25 6.32 -10.80 -13.17
N GLU A 26 7.55 -11.18 -12.84
CA GLU A 26 8.70 -10.93 -13.69
C GLU A 26 9.05 -12.16 -14.54
N ARG A 27 8.96 -12.02 -15.84
CA ARG A 27 9.50 -13.01 -16.79
C ARG A 27 10.93 -12.65 -17.12
N ARG A 28 11.86 -13.51 -16.73
CA ARG A 28 13.29 -13.34 -17.00
C ARG A 28 13.69 -14.24 -18.16
N GLY A 29 14.27 -13.62 -19.18
CA GLY A 29 14.74 -14.30 -20.39
C GLY A 29 16.19 -14.81 -20.26
N GLY A 30 16.74 -15.25 -21.38
CA GLY A 30 18.08 -15.81 -21.53
C GLY A 30 18.02 -17.28 -21.92
N ASP A 31 19.12 -18.01 -21.73
CA ASP A 31 19.22 -19.42 -22.09
C ASP A 31 18.29 -20.32 -21.29
N THR A 32 17.83 -19.86 -20.13
CA THR A 32 16.92 -20.57 -19.23
C THR A 32 15.77 -19.64 -18.79
N PRO A 33 14.71 -19.49 -19.60
CA PRO A 33 13.57 -18.63 -19.27
C PRO A 33 12.83 -19.12 -18.03
N HIS A 34 12.52 -18.20 -17.13
CA HIS A 34 11.80 -18.48 -15.89
C HIS A 34 10.98 -17.27 -15.45
N THR A 35 10.03 -17.51 -14.54
CA THR A 35 9.22 -16.45 -13.95
C THR A 35 9.51 -16.37 -12.46
N VAL A 36 9.58 -15.15 -11.93
CA VAL A 36 9.67 -14.86 -10.49
C VAL A 36 8.44 -14.07 -10.09
N LEU A 37 7.76 -14.49 -9.04
CA LEU A 37 6.65 -13.77 -8.43
C LEU A 37 7.17 -13.05 -7.18
N THR A 38 6.73 -11.80 -6.97
CA THR A 38 6.92 -11.12 -5.68
C THR A 38 5.62 -11.20 -4.90
N PHE A 39 5.65 -11.90 -3.78
CA PHE A 39 4.53 -12.02 -2.85
C PHE A 39 4.61 -10.97 -1.75
N ALA A 40 3.44 -10.56 -1.24
CA ALA A 40 3.34 -9.64 -0.11
C ALA A 40 2.17 -9.97 0.82
N ASN A 41 2.31 -9.49 2.04
CA ASN A 41 1.23 -9.25 3.00
C ASN A 41 1.54 -7.95 3.78
N ALA A 42 0.71 -7.60 4.75
CA ALA A 42 0.87 -6.35 5.52
C ALA A 42 2.23 -6.24 6.24
N SER A 43 2.92 -7.36 6.53
CA SER A 43 4.21 -7.37 7.22
C SER A 43 5.41 -7.16 6.31
N GLY A 44 5.28 -7.40 4.99
CA GLY A 44 6.40 -7.28 4.08
C GLY A 44 6.21 -7.97 2.74
N ARG A 45 7.34 -8.19 2.05
CA ARG A 45 7.37 -8.87 0.74
C ARG A 45 8.49 -9.89 0.65
N ILE A 46 8.30 -10.90 -0.19
CA ILE A 46 9.30 -11.95 -0.46
C ILE A 46 9.21 -12.39 -1.93
N PRO A 47 10.33 -12.46 -2.69
CA PRO A 47 10.33 -13.05 -4.02
C PRO A 47 10.20 -14.57 -3.93
N SER A 48 9.61 -15.17 -4.95
CA SER A 48 9.65 -16.61 -5.12
C SER A 48 11.01 -17.09 -5.59
N ALA A 49 11.30 -18.38 -5.39
CA ALA A 49 12.26 -19.08 -6.22
C ALA A 49 11.77 -19.08 -7.67
N PRO A 50 12.68 -19.23 -8.67
CA PRO A 50 12.29 -19.29 -10.07
C PRO A 50 11.27 -20.39 -10.36
N PHE A 51 10.18 -20.04 -11.06
CA PHE A 51 9.32 -21.00 -11.73
C PHE A 51 9.88 -21.28 -13.12
N TRP A 52 10.48 -22.45 -13.28
CA TRP A 52 11.05 -22.88 -14.54
C TRP A 52 9.97 -23.30 -15.54
N LEU A 53 10.35 -23.73 -16.74
CA LEU A 53 9.41 -24.04 -17.81
C LEU A 53 8.37 -25.09 -17.40
N GLU A 54 8.79 -26.12 -16.66
CA GLU A 54 7.91 -27.17 -16.13
C GLU A 54 6.92 -26.66 -15.06
N ASP A 55 7.24 -25.58 -14.38
CA ASP A 55 6.40 -24.99 -13.33
C ASP A 55 5.46 -23.89 -13.84
N GLN A 56 5.59 -23.44 -15.09
CA GLN A 56 4.75 -22.38 -15.67
C GLN A 56 3.25 -22.68 -15.58
N PRO A 57 2.76 -23.93 -15.74
CA PRO A 57 1.35 -24.24 -15.56
C PRO A 57 0.79 -23.92 -14.17
N LYS A 58 1.63 -23.94 -13.11
CA LYS A 58 1.21 -23.63 -11.73
C LYS A 58 0.84 -22.17 -11.53
N ILE A 59 1.43 -21.28 -12.33
CA ILE A 59 1.28 -19.82 -12.23
C ILE A 59 0.54 -19.22 -13.43
N ALA A 60 0.01 -20.08 -14.31
CA ALA A 60 -0.72 -19.63 -15.49
C ALA A 60 -1.96 -18.83 -15.09
N GLY A 61 -2.12 -17.64 -15.69
CA GLY A 61 -3.24 -16.73 -15.43
C GLY A 61 -3.10 -15.84 -14.19
N LEU A 62 -2.05 -16.02 -13.38
CA LEU A 62 -1.77 -15.13 -12.25
C LEU A 62 -1.17 -13.79 -12.75
N ALA A 63 -1.69 -12.69 -12.19
CA ALA A 63 -1.29 -11.33 -12.52
C ALA A 63 -1.00 -10.51 -11.25
N PRO A 64 -0.27 -9.38 -11.36
CA PRO A 64 -0.18 -8.42 -10.26
C PRO A 64 -1.57 -7.97 -9.80
N GLY A 65 -1.78 -7.93 -8.49
CA GLY A 65 -3.08 -7.63 -7.86
C GLY A 65 -3.89 -8.88 -7.46
N ASP A 66 -3.57 -10.06 -8.00
CA ASP A 66 -4.23 -11.30 -7.59
C ASP A 66 -3.80 -11.74 -6.18
N VAL A 67 -4.72 -12.36 -5.46
CA VAL A 67 -4.44 -13.02 -4.18
C VAL A 67 -4.43 -14.52 -4.40
N ALA A 68 -3.41 -15.18 -3.87
CA ALA A 68 -3.29 -16.63 -3.97
C ALA A 68 -3.00 -17.25 -2.61
N GLN A 69 -3.60 -18.42 -2.33
CA GLN A 69 -3.16 -19.29 -1.25
C GLN A 69 -1.82 -19.90 -1.65
N VAL A 70 -0.78 -19.57 -0.92
CA VAL A 70 0.61 -19.98 -1.19
C VAL A 70 1.09 -20.94 -0.11
N ILE A 71 1.69 -22.05 -0.51
CA ILE A 71 2.40 -22.97 0.38
C ILE A 71 3.83 -23.07 -0.13
N GLY A 72 4.79 -22.85 0.77
CA GLY A 72 6.20 -22.88 0.41
C GLY A 72 7.12 -22.91 1.60
N GLU A 73 8.41 -22.94 1.35
CA GLU A 73 9.47 -22.92 2.34
C GLU A 73 10.48 -21.83 1.98
N VAL A 74 10.95 -21.11 2.97
CA VAL A 74 11.96 -20.07 2.80
C VAL A 74 13.32 -20.69 2.54
N ALA A 75 13.93 -20.30 1.42
CA ALA A 75 15.28 -20.70 1.03
C ALA A 75 16.21 -19.49 0.91
N LEU A 76 17.50 -19.72 0.99
CA LEU A 76 18.53 -18.71 0.66
C LEU A 76 19.11 -19.00 -0.71
N TYR A 77 19.20 -17.96 -1.53
CA TYR A 77 19.94 -17.99 -2.78
C TYR A 77 20.81 -16.73 -2.89
N ARG A 78 22.13 -16.91 -2.95
CA ARG A 78 23.12 -15.81 -2.99
C ARG A 78 22.91 -14.77 -1.85
N GLY A 79 22.57 -15.26 -0.65
CA GLY A 79 22.34 -14.41 0.51
C GLY A 79 20.97 -13.71 0.56
N GLN A 80 20.14 -13.88 -0.46
CA GLN A 80 18.77 -13.33 -0.48
C GLN A 80 17.74 -14.40 -0.16
N ARG A 81 16.74 -14.02 0.65
CA ARG A 81 15.61 -14.90 0.96
C ARG A 81 14.68 -14.99 -0.23
N GLN A 82 14.21 -16.19 -0.51
CA GLN A 82 13.20 -16.47 -1.52
C GLN A 82 12.25 -17.55 -1.02
N LEU A 83 11.02 -17.56 -1.49
CA LEU A 83 10.02 -18.57 -1.17
C LEU A 83 10.03 -19.66 -2.23
N LYS A 84 10.46 -20.89 -1.87
CA LYS A 84 10.33 -22.06 -2.73
C LYS A 84 8.89 -22.57 -2.64
N VAL A 85 8.07 -22.21 -3.62
CA VAL A 85 6.66 -22.51 -3.64
C VAL A 85 6.43 -23.97 -4.02
N SER A 86 5.71 -24.70 -3.17
CA SER A 86 5.28 -26.07 -3.43
C SER A 86 3.86 -26.12 -4.00
N SER A 87 2.99 -25.19 -3.58
CA SER A 87 1.62 -25.07 -4.08
C SER A 87 1.18 -23.62 -4.14
N ILE A 88 0.47 -23.24 -5.19
CA ILE A 88 -0.13 -21.92 -5.35
C ILE A 88 -1.52 -22.10 -6.00
N ARG A 89 -2.53 -21.42 -5.42
CA ARG A 89 -3.90 -21.46 -5.91
C ARG A 89 -4.51 -20.06 -5.83
N PRO A 90 -5.02 -19.49 -6.93
CA PRO A 90 -5.69 -18.20 -6.91
C PRO A 90 -6.92 -18.25 -5.98
N LEU A 91 -7.17 -17.16 -5.28
CA LEU A 91 -8.35 -16.97 -4.45
C LEU A 91 -9.31 -16.00 -5.14
N PRO A 92 -10.63 -16.15 -4.92
CA PRO A 92 -11.61 -15.19 -5.42
C PRO A 92 -11.36 -13.80 -4.85
N LYS A 93 -11.71 -12.76 -5.61
CA LYS A 93 -11.68 -11.37 -5.13
C LYS A 93 -12.53 -11.22 -3.87
N GLY A 94 -12.00 -10.50 -2.87
CA GLY A 94 -12.67 -10.31 -1.58
C GLY A 94 -12.62 -11.50 -0.62
N ALA A 95 -11.92 -12.59 -0.97
CA ALA A 95 -11.77 -13.77 -0.09
C ALA A 95 -10.90 -13.48 1.14
N VAL A 96 -10.09 -12.44 1.09
CA VAL A 96 -9.18 -12.03 2.17
C VAL A 96 -9.29 -10.51 2.37
N ASP A 97 -9.27 -10.08 3.61
CA ASP A 97 -9.25 -8.66 3.94
C ASP A 97 -7.94 -8.03 3.44
N LEU A 98 -8.06 -6.98 2.63
CA LEU A 98 -6.91 -6.27 2.05
C LEU A 98 -5.98 -5.69 3.12
N SER A 99 -6.50 -5.33 4.29
CA SER A 99 -5.68 -4.82 5.40
C SER A 99 -4.66 -5.84 5.92
N LEU A 100 -4.90 -7.14 5.68
CA LEU A 100 -3.97 -8.22 6.00
C LEU A 100 -2.90 -8.42 4.91
N LEU A 101 -3.18 -7.98 3.68
CA LEU A 101 -2.35 -8.22 2.51
C LEU A 101 -1.47 -7.02 2.13
N VAL A 102 -1.90 -5.82 2.49
CA VAL A 102 -1.20 -4.58 2.14
C VAL A 102 -0.79 -3.85 3.43
N PRO A 103 0.44 -3.36 3.54
CA PRO A 103 0.83 -2.51 4.65
C PRO A 103 -0.12 -1.32 4.80
N SER A 104 -0.44 -0.94 6.02
CA SER A 104 -1.34 0.18 6.31
C SER A 104 -0.74 1.11 7.37
N ILE A 105 -1.30 2.32 7.47
CA ILE A 105 -0.97 3.26 8.55
C ILE A 105 -1.53 2.83 9.92
N GLY A 106 -2.31 1.76 9.98
CA GLY A 106 -3.08 1.38 11.17
C GLY A 106 -4.34 2.25 11.34
N ASP A 107 -4.63 2.67 12.57
CA ASP A 107 -5.80 3.50 12.88
C ASP A 107 -5.71 4.88 12.19
N PRO A 108 -6.66 5.25 11.31
CA PRO A 108 -6.68 6.54 10.64
C PRO A 108 -7.15 7.71 11.53
N ALA A 109 -7.80 7.45 12.65
CA ALA A 109 -8.44 8.47 13.49
C ALA A 109 -7.48 9.58 13.97
N PRO A 110 -6.23 9.31 14.42
CA PRO A 110 -5.29 10.36 14.81
C PRO A 110 -4.92 11.32 13.67
N TYR A 111 -4.81 10.79 12.44
CA TYR A 111 -4.51 11.60 11.25
C TYR A 111 -5.69 12.50 10.90
N TRP A 112 -6.91 11.97 10.90
CA TRP A 112 -8.13 12.77 10.68
C TRP A 112 -8.31 13.86 11.72
N LYS A 113 -8.09 13.55 12.99
CA LYS A 113 -8.12 14.55 14.05
C LYS A 113 -7.17 15.73 13.75
N THR A 114 -6.01 15.44 13.21
CA THR A 114 -5.02 16.46 12.83
C THR A 114 -5.52 17.28 11.64
N LEU A 115 -5.98 16.65 10.57
CA LEU A 115 -6.47 17.36 9.36
C LEU A 115 -7.74 18.17 9.65
N ASP A 116 -8.66 17.61 10.42
CA ASP A 116 -9.89 18.34 10.84
C ASP A 116 -9.55 19.54 11.73
N GLY A 117 -8.55 19.39 12.62
CA GLY A 117 -8.03 20.51 13.40
C GLY A 117 -7.46 21.61 12.52
N TRP A 118 -6.64 21.27 11.52
CA TRP A 118 -6.10 22.27 10.58
C TRP A 118 -7.16 22.93 9.72
N ARG A 119 -8.17 22.16 9.27
CA ARG A 119 -9.31 22.69 8.54
C ARG A 119 -10.09 23.72 9.37
N ALA A 120 -10.27 23.46 10.65
CA ALA A 120 -10.96 24.39 11.57
C ALA A 120 -10.19 25.69 11.84
N GLU A 121 -8.88 25.73 11.62
CA GLU A 121 -8.06 26.95 11.73
C GLU A 121 -8.26 27.91 10.56
N ILE A 122 -8.79 27.46 9.41
CA ILE A 122 -8.97 28.30 8.22
C ILE A 122 -10.16 29.24 8.42
N VAL A 123 -9.87 30.53 8.46
CA VAL A 123 -10.87 31.58 8.73
C VAL A 123 -11.44 32.22 7.44
N ARG A 124 -10.79 32.03 6.30
CA ARG A 124 -11.28 32.52 4.98
C ARG A 124 -12.49 31.72 4.51
N PRO A 125 -13.72 32.33 4.45
CA PRO A 125 -14.94 31.57 4.20
C PRO A 125 -14.94 30.77 2.87
N ARG A 126 -14.33 31.32 1.82
CA ARG A 126 -14.28 30.64 0.51
C ARG A 126 -13.39 29.40 0.56
N LEU A 127 -12.24 29.46 1.24
CA LEU A 127 -11.35 28.32 1.38
C LEU A 127 -11.99 27.23 2.25
N ALA A 128 -12.59 27.62 3.38
CA ALA A 128 -13.29 26.69 4.25
C ALA A 128 -14.43 25.98 3.50
N ALA A 129 -15.28 26.73 2.76
CA ALA A 129 -16.36 26.14 1.97
C ALA A 129 -15.86 25.20 0.87
N THR A 130 -14.74 25.52 0.22
CA THR A 130 -14.14 24.63 -0.80
C THR A 130 -13.67 23.32 -0.15
N LEU A 131 -13.01 23.38 0.98
CA LEU A 131 -12.55 22.17 1.69
C LEU A 131 -13.72 21.33 2.21
N ASP A 132 -14.79 21.97 2.65
CA ASP A 132 -16.00 21.28 3.13
C ASP A 132 -16.67 20.43 2.06
N LEU A 133 -16.51 20.76 0.77
CA LEU A 133 -17.02 19.95 -0.34
C LEU A 133 -16.39 18.52 -0.38
N PHE A 134 -15.19 18.39 0.12
CA PHE A 134 -14.45 17.12 0.15
C PHE A 134 -14.47 16.50 1.56
N TYR A 135 -14.00 17.24 2.53
CA TYR A 135 -13.69 16.73 3.86
C TYR A 135 -14.91 16.44 4.77
N ARG A 136 -16.12 16.88 4.36
CA ARG A 136 -17.39 16.49 5.01
C ARG A 136 -18.09 15.32 4.32
N ASP A 137 -17.58 14.89 3.19
CA ASP A 137 -18.12 13.75 2.45
C ASP A 137 -17.51 12.45 2.99
N ASP A 138 -18.38 11.55 3.46
CA ASP A 138 -17.96 10.29 4.07
C ASP A 138 -17.32 9.35 3.03
N ASP A 139 -17.79 9.35 1.77
CA ASP A 139 -17.21 8.55 0.69
C ASP A 139 -15.79 9.04 0.35
N PHE A 140 -15.60 10.36 0.28
CA PHE A 140 -14.28 10.95 0.12
C PHE A 140 -13.33 10.50 1.24
N ARG A 141 -13.78 10.54 2.50
CA ARG A 141 -12.95 10.14 3.65
C ARG A 141 -12.57 8.65 3.58
N LEU A 142 -13.51 7.77 3.27
CA LEU A 142 -13.24 6.34 3.09
C LEU A 142 -12.24 6.08 1.97
N ARG A 143 -12.40 6.73 0.83
CA ARG A 143 -11.46 6.65 -0.30
C ARG A 143 -10.07 7.16 0.08
N TYR A 144 -10.01 8.24 0.85
CA TYR A 144 -8.76 8.83 1.32
C TYR A 144 -8.00 7.91 2.29
N GLU A 145 -8.72 7.20 3.17
CA GLU A 145 -8.17 6.20 4.08
C GLU A 145 -7.61 4.96 3.36
N ALA A 146 -8.17 4.62 2.22
CA ALA A 146 -7.69 3.50 1.41
C ALA A 146 -6.56 3.91 0.44
N CYS A 147 -6.42 5.20 0.11
CA CYS A 147 -5.53 5.66 -0.95
C CYS A 147 -4.05 5.66 -0.53
N PRO A 148 -3.14 5.06 -1.32
CA PRO A 148 -1.71 5.24 -1.14
C PRO A 148 -1.27 6.62 -1.61
N ALA A 149 -0.16 7.13 -1.08
CA ALA A 149 0.42 8.38 -1.59
C ALA A 149 1.23 8.19 -2.88
N SER A 150 1.71 6.96 -3.14
CA SER A 150 2.44 6.60 -4.35
C SER A 150 2.22 5.12 -4.68
N LEU A 151 2.49 4.72 -5.91
CA LEU A 151 2.42 3.31 -6.33
C LEU A 151 3.68 2.52 -5.91
N ALA A 152 4.79 3.21 -5.68
CA ALA A 152 6.05 2.61 -5.22
C ALA A 152 6.82 3.61 -4.36
N GLY A 153 7.56 3.11 -3.37
CA GLY A 153 8.39 3.95 -2.50
C GLY A 153 7.68 4.43 -1.23
N HIS A 154 7.87 5.72 -0.88
CA HIS A 154 7.34 6.27 0.37
C HIS A 154 5.81 6.31 0.36
N HIS A 155 5.20 5.78 1.42
CA HIS A 155 3.74 5.77 1.63
C HIS A 155 2.93 5.00 0.56
N ALA A 156 3.53 4.00 -0.10
CA ALA A 156 2.86 3.00 -0.92
C ALA A 156 2.16 1.96 -0.01
N LEU A 157 1.18 2.41 0.79
CA LEU A 157 0.45 1.62 1.78
C LEU A 157 -0.96 2.18 1.94
N LEU A 158 -1.89 1.40 2.47
CA LEU A 158 -3.25 1.86 2.77
C LEU A 158 -3.20 3.03 3.77
N GLY A 159 -3.88 4.12 3.46
CA GLY A 159 -3.83 5.35 4.22
C GLY A 159 -2.56 6.17 4.01
N GLY A 160 -1.69 5.75 3.09
CA GLY A 160 -0.44 6.45 2.80
C GLY A 160 -0.64 7.91 2.43
N LEU A 161 -1.71 8.23 1.68
CA LEU A 161 -2.07 9.60 1.33
C LEU A 161 -2.45 10.43 2.55
N LEU A 162 -3.20 9.86 3.49
CA LEU A 162 -3.59 10.51 4.74
C LEU A 162 -2.35 10.85 5.60
N LYS A 163 -1.45 9.88 5.76
CA LYS A 163 -0.18 10.07 6.46
C LYS A 163 0.71 11.10 5.78
N HIS A 164 0.87 11.01 4.46
CA HIS A 164 1.64 11.95 3.64
C HIS A 164 1.14 13.39 3.83
N THR A 165 -0.17 13.60 3.77
CA THR A 165 -0.76 14.93 3.95
C THR A 165 -0.47 15.52 5.33
N VAL A 166 -0.51 14.70 6.39
CA VAL A 166 -0.15 15.15 7.74
C VAL A 166 1.34 15.50 7.83
N GLU A 167 2.22 14.70 7.23
CA GLU A 167 3.66 14.98 7.24
C GLU A 167 4.00 16.25 6.46
N VAL A 168 3.49 16.38 5.22
CA VAL A 168 3.68 17.59 4.39
C VAL A 168 3.11 18.82 5.09
N GLY A 169 1.93 18.72 5.69
CA GLY A 169 1.31 19.81 6.42
C GLY A 169 2.09 20.25 7.64
N SER A 170 2.65 19.31 8.37
CA SER A 170 3.51 19.61 9.53
C SER A 170 4.74 20.41 9.12
N ILE A 171 5.38 20.02 8.03
CA ILE A 171 6.54 20.72 7.46
C ILE A 171 6.13 22.10 6.93
N ALA A 172 5.08 22.16 6.13
CA ALA A 172 4.60 23.40 5.52
C ALA A 172 4.22 24.46 6.58
N ARG A 173 3.56 24.03 7.67
CA ARG A 173 3.23 24.91 8.81
C ARG A 173 4.46 25.43 9.51
N ALA A 174 5.50 24.62 9.70
CA ALA A 174 6.76 25.06 10.30
C ALA A 174 7.44 26.11 9.42
N ILE A 175 7.52 25.88 8.11
CA ILE A 175 8.09 26.82 7.13
C ILE A 175 7.27 28.11 7.08
N ALA A 176 5.94 28.03 7.04
CA ALA A 176 5.05 29.19 6.96
C ALA A 176 5.23 30.17 8.12
N ARG A 177 5.51 29.66 9.32
CA ARG A 177 5.81 30.51 10.50
C ARG A 177 7.10 31.35 10.32
N VAL A 178 8.11 30.75 9.67
CA VAL A 178 9.40 31.41 9.42
C VAL A 178 9.30 32.41 8.27
N CYS A 179 8.63 32.02 7.17
CA CYS A 179 8.50 32.80 5.96
C CYS A 179 7.36 33.85 6.02
N ARG A 180 6.61 33.90 7.12
CA ARG A 180 5.42 34.76 7.29
C ARG A 180 4.41 34.57 6.14
N ALA A 181 4.26 33.34 5.68
CA ALA A 181 3.29 32.99 4.64
C ALA A 181 1.86 33.05 5.18
N GLU A 182 0.89 33.23 4.28
CA GLU A 182 -0.53 33.22 4.59
C GLU A 182 -0.98 31.83 5.07
N ALA A 183 -1.29 31.68 6.35
CA ALA A 183 -1.59 30.39 6.97
C ALA A 183 -2.75 29.66 6.30
N ASP A 184 -3.86 30.37 5.99
CA ASP A 184 -5.03 29.78 5.34
C ASP A 184 -4.71 29.20 3.96
N LEU A 185 -3.87 29.91 3.16
CA LEU A 185 -3.46 29.42 1.85
C LEU A 185 -2.54 28.22 1.95
N VAL A 186 -1.62 28.22 2.91
CA VAL A 186 -0.72 27.08 3.13
C VAL A 186 -1.51 25.84 3.54
N LEU A 187 -2.43 25.99 4.50
CA LEU A 187 -3.27 24.90 4.96
C LEU A 187 -4.20 24.38 3.88
N ALA A 188 -4.87 25.28 3.14
CA ALA A 188 -5.73 24.86 2.03
C ALA A 188 -4.93 24.17 0.93
N GLY A 189 -3.74 24.69 0.59
CA GLY A 189 -2.86 24.04 -0.37
C GLY A 189 -2.44 22.65 0.07
N VAL A 190 -2.04 22.47 1.32
CA VAL A 190 -1.70 21.14 1.87
C VAL A 190 -2.88 20.18 1.81
N LEU A 191 -4.06 20.62 2.20
CA LEU A 191 -5.26 19.77 2.22
C LEU A 191 -5.74 19.38 0.81
N LEU A 192 -5.44 20.18 -0.22
CA LEU A 192 -5.95 19.96 -1.58
C LEU A 192 -4.91 19.39 -2.56
N HIS A 193 -3.59 19.47 -2.26
CA HIS A 193 -2.54 19.23 -3.27
C HIS A 193 -2.63 17.87 -3.96
N ASP A 194 -3.07 16.86 -3.25
CA ASP A 194 -3.01 15.46 -3.69
C ASP A 194 -4.39 14.76 -3.77
N ILE A 195 -5.50 15.48 -3.58
CA ILE A 195 -6.85 14.87 -3.60
C ILE A 195 -7.17 14.19 -4.93
N GLY A 196 -6.58 14.64 -6.04
CA GLY A 196 -6.74 14.01 -7.35
C GLY A 196 -6.18 12.60 -7.46
N LYS A 197 -5.33 12.17 -6.50
CA LYS A 197 -4.84 10.79 -6.43
C LYS A 197 -5.97 9.78 -6.18
N LEU A 198 -7.07 10.19 -5.56
CA LEU A 198 -8.24 9.34 -5.35
C LEU A 198 -8.86 8.84 -6.66
N ASP A 199 -8.70 9.58 -7.76
CA ASP A 199 -9.20 9.19 -9.07
C ASP A 199 -8.10 8.56 -9.94
N ALA A 200 -6.83 8.87 -9.66
CA ALA A 200 -5.68 8.34 -10.38
C ALA A 200 -5.26 6.96 -9.89
N TYR A 201 -5.41 6.68 -8.60
CA TYR A 201 -5.02 5.42 -7.99
C TYR A 201 -6.27 4.62 -7.60
N ARG A 202 -6.64 3.66 -8.46
CA ARG A 202 -7.71 2.71 -8.16
C ARG A 202 -7.10 1.38 -7.72
N TRP A 203 -7.51 0.91 -6.58
CA TRP A 203 -7.36 -0.48 -6.20
C TRP A 203 -8.56 -1.23 -6.80
N ASP A 204 -8.41 -1.67 -8.04
CA ASP A 204 -9.37 -2.60 -8.64
C ASP A 204 -9.03 -3.99 -8.09
N GLY A 205 -9.40 -4.20 -6.81
CA GLY A 205 -9.27 -5.46 -6.10
C GLY A 205 -10.05 -6.60 -6.77
#